data_e0285d33b13f329cb7b18298b240e66d
#
_entry.id   e0285d33b13f329cb7b18298b240e66d
#
_cell.length_a   1.000
_cell.length_b   1.000
_cell.length_c   1.000
_cell.angle_alpha   90.00
_cell.angle_beta   90.00
_cell.angle_gamma   90.00
#
_symmetry.space_group_name_H-M   'P 1'
#
loop_
_entity.id
_entity.type
_entity.pdbx_description
1 polymer ?
#
loop_
_entity_poly.entity_id
_entity_poly.type
_entity_poly.pdbx_seq_one_letter_code
_entity_poly.pdbx_strand_id
1 'polypeptide(L)'
;ATEVQGTGNWYKETGAGMGDSLTTAGELGGYIFSDEATFLKYKNNNPDSPLEVVIAEGDSLLNRYTVMTISPAKFPETNVEDATDFTNWLISEEGQEFIGDFGTETYGKPLFTPLHTIADSTKAPFNIDSTTPVAVPTA
;
A
#
# COMPACT_ATOMS: atom_id res chain seq x y z
N ALA A 1 0.49 -17.33 -6.02
CA ALA A 1 1.90 -17.11 -5.69
C ALA A 1 2.67 -18.43 -5.56
N THR A 2 2.05 -19.49 -5.03
CA THR A 2 2.71 -20.80 -4.83
C THR A 2 3.04 -21.56 -6.13
N GLU A 3 2.41 -21.24 -7.25
CA GLU A 3 2.65 -21.93 -8.53
C GLU A 3 3.92 -21.45 -9.26
N VAL A 4 4.44 -20.29 -8.90
CA VAL A 4 5.60 -19.67 -9.56
C VAL A 4 6.90 -19.98 -8.81
N GLN A 5 6.79 -20.28 -7.53
CA GLN A 5 7.92 -20.47 -6.63
C GLN A 5 8.73 -21.74 -6.95
N GLY A 6 10.01 -21.59 -7.20
CA GLY A 6 10.97 -22.70 -7.25
C GLY A 6 11.05 -23.50 -8.57
N THR A 7 10.45 -23.06 -9.68
CA THR A 7 10.39 -23.84 -10.92
C THR A 7 11.51 -23.54 -11.93
N GLY A 8 12.64 -23.02 -11.51
CA GLY A 8 13.78 -22.83 -12.41
C GLY A 8 14.65 -21.60 -12.12
N ASN A 9 15.70 -21.43 -12.89
CA ASN A 9 16.67 -20.34 -12.75
C ASN A 9 16.12 -18.95 -13.11
N TRP A 10 14.92 -18.87 -13.70
CA TRP A 10 14.30 -17.62 -14.08
C TRP A 10 13.64 -16.89 -12.91
N TYR A 11 13.22 -17.62 -11.87
CA TYR A 11 12.64 -17.06 -10.66
C TYR A 11 13.69 -16.91 -9.57
N LYS A 12 13.79 -15.72 -9.00
CA LYS A 12 14.74 -15.38 -7.93
C LYS A 12 13.99 -14.91 -6.70
N GLU A 13 14.25 -15.54 -5.57
CA GLU A 13 13.82 -15.07 -4.26
C GLU A 13 14.94 -14.24 -3.65
N THR A 14 14.65 -12.99 -3.35
CA THR A 14 15.68 -12.09 -2.75
C THR A 14 15.78 -12.27 -1.24
N GLY A 15 14.68 -12.71 -0.59
CA GLY A 15 14.61 -12.76 0.87
C GLY A 15 14.70 -11.38 1.54
N ALA A 16 14.53 -10.32 0.77
CA ALA A 16 14.73 -8.93 1.19
C ALA A 16 13.44 -8.12 1.09
N GLY A 17 13.46 -6.90 1.60
CA GLY A 17 12.36 -5.95 1.41
C GLY A 17 12.23 -5.46 -0.03
N MET A 18 11.14 -4.76 -0.34
CA MET A 18 10.82 -4.32 -1.71
C MET A 18 11.92 -3.42 -2.30
N GLY A 19 12.48 -2.48 -1.53
CA GLY A 19 13.54 -1.57 -2.00
C GLY A 19 14.82 -2.31 -2.41
N ASP A 20 15.27 -3.26 -1.59
CA ASP A 20 16.46 -4.07 -1.89
C ASP A 20 16.21 -5.03 -3.05
N SER A 21 14.98 -5.51 -3.17
CA SER A 21 14.55 -6.35 -4.29
C SER A 21 14.56 -5.59 -5.61
N LEU A 22 14.19 -4.30 -5.61
CA LEU A 22 14.32 -3.41 -6.77
C LEU A 22 15.79 -3.24 -7.18
N THR A 23 16.68 -3.05 -6.22
CA THR A 23 18.14 -2.97 -6.48
C THR A 23 18.64 -4.25 -7.15
N THR A 24 18.28 -5.40 -6.58
CA THR A 24 18.66 -6.70 -7.13
C THR A 24 18.12 -6.92 -8.54
N ALA A 25 16.86 -6.54 -8.79
CA ALA A 25 16.26 -6.65 -10.12
C ALA A 25 16.99 -5.76 -11.15
N GLY A 26 17.37 -4.54 -10.76
CA GLY A 26 18.16 -3.64 -11.62
C GLY A 26 19.53 -4.22 -11.97
N GLU A 27 20.24 -4.79 -11.00
CA GLU A 27 21.55 -5.42 -11.19
C GLU A 27 21.48 -6.66 -12.08
N LEU A 28 20.41 -7.45 -11.97
CA LEU A 28 20.24 -8.68 -12.74
C LEU A 28 19.57 -8.45 -14.10
N GLY A 29 19.10 -7.25 -14.42
CA GLY A 29 18.29 -6.97 -15.60
C GLY A 29 16.96 -7.74 -15.61
N GLY A 30 16.37 -7.94 -14.43
CA GLY A 30 15.19 -8.75 -14.23
C GLY A 30 13.89 -7.95 -14.21
N TYR A 31 12.76 -8.67 -14.27
CA TYR A 31 11.44 -8.10 -14.01
C TYR A 31 11.10 -8.25 -12.53
N ILE A 32 10.41 -7.25 -11.97
CA ILE A 32 9.95 -7.26 -10.59
C ILE A 32 8.53 -6.69 -10.50
N PHE A 33 7.74 -7.23 -9.58
CA PHE A 33 6.48 -6.64 -9.16
C PHE A 33 6.74 -5.78 -7.91
N SER A 34 6.39 -4.50 -7.97
CA SER A 34 6.60 -3.55 -6.89
C SER A 34 5.38 -2.66 -6.69
N ASP A 35 5.19 -2.13 -5.49
CA ASP A 35 4.31 -0.99 -5.28
C ASP A 35 4.93 0.29 -5.87
N GLU A 36 4.07 1.19 -6.33
CA GLU A 36 4.50 2.40 -7.01
C GLU A 36 5.28 3.34 -6.09
N ALA A 37 4.88 3.48 -4.83
CA ALA A 37 5.53 4.38 -3.87
C ALA A 37 6.99 3.98 -3.63
N THR A 38 7.25 2.69 -3.42
CA THR A 38 8.63 2.17 -3.26
C THR A 38 9.44 2.34 -4.55
N PHE A 39 8.84 2.11 -5.71
CA PHE A 39 9.52 2.32 -6.99
C PHE A 39 9.90 3.79 -7.22
N LEU A 40 9.00 4.73 -6.96
CA LEU A 40 9.30 6.17 -7.09
C LEU A 40 10.43 6.62 -6.16
N LYS A 41 10.39 6.17 -4.90
CA LYS A 41 11.49 6.40 -3.95
C LYS A 41 12.81 5.79 -4.45
N TYR A 42 12.75 4.57 -4.96
CA TYR A 42 13.93 3.90 -5.52
C TYR A 42 14.51 4.67 -6.71
N LYS A 43 13.69 5.10 -7.69
CA LYS A 43 14.12 5.89 -8.84
C LYS A 43 14.69 7.25 -8.44
N ASN A 44 14.09 7.92 -7.46
CA ASN A 44 14.59 9.20 -6.95
C ASN A 44 16.00 9.06 -6.35
N ASN A 45 16.29 7.95 -5.68
CA ASN A 45 17.59 7.67 -5.09
C ASN A 45 18.60 7.04 -6.08
N ASN A 46 18.11 6.47 -7.18
CA ASN A 46 18.90 5.79 -8.20
C ASN A 46 18.47 6.25 -9.60
N PRO A 47 18.76 7.51 -9.99
CA PRO A 47 18.31 8.08 -11.26
C PRO A 47 18.82 7.31 -12.49
N ASP A 48 20.00 6.72 -12.37
CA ASP A 48 20.64 5.94 -13.45
C ASP A 48 20.18 4.46 -13.51
N SER A 49 19.26 4.04 -12.63
CA SER A 49 18.74 2.67 -12.64
C SER A 49 18.06 2.35 -13.99
N PRO A 50 18.34 1.17 -14.57
CA PRO A 50 17.73 0.74 -15.83
C PRO A 50 16.28 0.30 -15.69
N LEU A 51 15.76 0.21 -14.46
CA LEU A 51 14.39 -0.21 -14.22
C LEU A 51 13.39 0.84 -14.69
N GLU A 52 12.38 0.39 -15.43
CA GLU A 52 11.26 1.22 -15.90
C GLU A 52 9.94 0.50 -15.68
N VAL A 53 8.86 1.27 -15.56
CA VAL A 53 7.51 0.73 -15.43
C VAL A 53 7.06 0.18 -16.78
N VAL A 54 6.79 -1.11 -16.86
CA VAL A 54 6.30 -1.79 -18.06
C VAL A 54 4.78 -1.86 -18.07
N ILE A 55 4.16 -2.11 -16.91
CA ILE A 55 2.71 -2.19 -16.73
C ILE A 55 2.37 -1.44 -15.45
N ALA A 56 1.57 -0.38 -15.56
CA ALA A 56 1.17 0.47 -14.43
C ALA A 56 -0.31 0.34 -14.07
N GLU A 57 -1.15 -0.20 -14.94
CA GLU A 57 -2.61 -0.19 -14.80
C GLU A 57 -3.21 -1.59 -14.94
N GLY A 58 -4.30 -1.80 -14.25
CA GLY A 58 -5.09 -3.03 -14.30
C GLY A 58 -5.70 -3.36 -12.93
N ASP A 59 -6.89 -3.95 -12.92
CA ASP A 59 -7.63 -4.28 -11.69
C ASP A 59 -6.84 -5.19 -10.75
N SER A 60 -6.01 -6.08 -11.32
CA SER A 60 -5.15 -6.99 -10.57
C SER A 60 -3.94 -6.30 -9.91
N LEU A 61 -3.64 -5.06 -10.29
CA LEU A 61 -2.55 -4.26 -9.74
C LEU A 61 -2.99 -3.33 -8.60
N LEU A 62 -4.29 -3.28 -8.29
CA LEU A 62 -4.80 -2.45 -7.19
C LEU A 62 -4.31 -2.98 -5.85
N ASN A 63 -3.41 -2.24 -5.22
CA ASN A 63 -2.90 -2.52 -3.88
C ASN A 63 -3.69 -1.71 -2.84
N ARG A 64 -4.66 -2.36 -2.18
CA ARG A 64 -5.53 -1.71 -1.19
C ARG A 64 -5.00 -1.89 0.21
N TYR A 65 -4.86 -0.79 0.92
CA TYR A 65 -4.55 -0.79 2.35
C TYR A 65 -5.84 -0.82 3.17
N THR A 66 -5.86 -1.61 4.21
CA THR A 66 -7.01 -1.74 5.12
C THR A 66 -6.54 -1.49 6.55
N VAL A 67 -7.23 -0.61 7.26
CA VAL A 67 -7.03 -0.44 8.70
C VAL A 67 -7.95 -1.38 9.46
N MET A 68 -7.43 -2.04 10.50
CA MET A 68 -8.16 -2.94 11.37
C MET A 68 -7.72 -2.72 12.82
N THR A 69 -8.67 -2.59 13.73
CA THR A 69 -8.38 -2.53 15.16
C THR A 69 -8.34 -3.94 15.75
N ILE A 70 -7.47 -4.14 16.75
CA ILE A 70 -7.35 -5.42 17.46
C ILE A 70 -8.47 -5.54 18.48
N SER A 71 -9.10 -6.72 18.55
CA SER A 71 -10.18 -6.97 19.52
C SER A 71 -9.67 -7.02 20.96
N PRO A 72 -10.16 -6.14 21.87
CA PRO A 72 -9.76 -6.16 23.27
C PRO A 72 -10.27 -7.41 24.01
N ALA A 73 -11.34 -8.04 23.53
CA ALA A 73 -11.82 -9.31 24.09
C ALA A 73 -10.80 -10.45 23.93
N LYS A 74 -9.96 -10.39 22.88
CA LYS A 74 -8.90 -11.36 22.63
C LYS A 74 -7.54 -10.91 23.18
N PHE A 75 -7.29 -9.61 23.18
CA PHE A 75 -6.04 -8.99 23.63
C PHE A 75 -6.35 -7.81 24.57
N PRO A 76 -6.58 -8.06 25.87
CA PRO A 76 -7.01 -7.03 26.82
C PRO A 76 -6.05 -5.85 26.99
N GLU A 77 -4.75 -6.07 26.70
CA GLU A 77 -3.70 -5.04 26.79
C GLU A 77 -3.70 -4.05 25.61
N THR A 78 -4.62 -4.23 24.65
CA THR A 78 -4.68 -3.35 23.49
C THR A 78 -5.20 -1.97 23.86
N ASN A 79 -4.48 -0.93 23.45
CA ASN A 79 -4.97 0.44 23.55
C ASN A 79 -6.04 0.71 22.48
N VAL A 80 -7.29 0.43 22.83
CA VAL A 80 -8.43 0.54 21.90
C VAL A 80 -8.76 2.01 21.61
N GLU A 81 -8.59 2.89 22.59
CA GLU A 81 -8.89 4.31 22.45
C GLU A 81 -8.02 4.95 21.37
N ASP A 82 -6.70 4.88 21.52
CA ASP A 82 -5.78 5.45 20.54
C ASP A 82 -5.91 4.78 19.15
N ALA A 83 -6.13 3.46 19.11
CA ALA A 83 -6.35 2.75 17.84
C ALA A 83 -7.62 3.23 17.12
N THR A 84 -8.66 3.55 17.88
CA THR A 84 -9.92 4.09 17.34
C THR A 84 -9.72 5.52 16.86
N ASP A 85 -9.06 6.36 17.65
CA ASP A 85 -8.78 7.75 17.29
C ASP A 85 -7.92 7.82 16.02
N PHE A 86 -6.90 7.00 15.93
CA PHE A 86 -6.07 6.91 14.71
C PHE A 86 -6.89 6.44 13.51
N THR A 87 -7.74 5.44 13.67
CA THR A 87 -8.61 4.96 12.58
C THR A 87 -9.59 6.04 12.13
N ASN A 88 -10.22 6.75 13.08
CA ASN A 88 -11.14 7.83 12.78
C ASN A 88 -10.44 9.00 12.07
N TRP A 89 -9.21 9.33 12.48
CA TRP A 89 -8.42 10.33 11.77
C TRP A 89 -8.09 9.88 10.35
N LEU A 90 -7.66 8.63 10.14
CA LEU A 90 -7.36 8.11 8.80
C LEU A 90 -8.53 8.23 7.82
N ILE A 91 -9.78 8.04 8.29
CA ILE A 91 -10.98 8.15 7.45
C ILE A 91 -11.61 9.54 7.44
N SER A 92 -11.09 10.48 8.22
CA SER A 92 -11.55 11.87 8.23
C SER A 92 -11.17 12.59 6.93
N GLU A 93 -11.81 13.73 6.66
CA GLU A 93 -11.47 14.59 5.53
C GLU A 93 -9.99 15.01 5.58
N GLU A 94 -9.51 15.47 6.74
CA GLU A 94 -8.12 15.85 6.97
C GLU A 94 -7.14 14.69 6.68
N GLY A 95 -7.42 13.49 7.21
CA GLY A 95 -6.59 12.31 6.99
C GLY A 95 -6.56 11.87 5.52
N GLN A 96 -7.69 11.98 4.81
CA GLN A 96 -7.77 11.64 3.40
C GLN A 96 -7.09 12.69 2.52
N GLU A 97 -7.18 13.98 2.83
CA GLU A 97 -6.40 15.03 2.18
C GLU A 97 -4.90 14.81 2.39
N PHE A 98 -4.48 14.53 3.62
CA PHE A 98 -3.09 14.21 3.91
C PHE A 98 -2.57 13.01 3.09
N ILE A 99 -3.36 11.92 2.99
CA ILE A 99 -3.01 10.75 2.18
C ILE A 99 -2.92 11.14 0.69
N GLY A 100 -3.86 11.94 0.20
CA GLY A 100 -3.93 12.36 -1.19
C GLY A 100 -2.80 13.30 -1.62
N ASP A 101 -2.23 14.04 -0.68
CA ASP A 101 -1.12 14.97 -0.95
C ASP A 101 0.25 14.37 -0.65
N PHE A 102 0.28 13.26 0.09
CA PHE A 102 1.53 12.67 0.56
C PHE A 102 2.46 12.29 -0.60
N GLY A 103 3.66 12.84 -0.59
CA GLY A 103 4.70 12.59 -1.59
C GLY A 103 4.71 13.58 -2.77
N THR A 104 3.68 14.37 -2.96
CA THR A 104 3.58 15.29 -4.11
C THR A 104 4.75 16.27 -4.19
N GLU A 105 5.16 16.84 -3.07
CA GLU A 105 6.31 17.76 -3.03
C GLU A 105 7.62 17.12 -3.47
N THR A 106 7.84 15.87 -3.04
CA THR A 106 9.12 15.17 -3.30
C THR A 106 9.14 14.46 -4.65
N TYR A 107 8.03 13.88 -5.08
CA TYR A 107 7.95 13.00 -6.25
C TYR A 107 7.13 13.56 -7.41
N GLY A 108 6.57 14.77 -7.25
CA GLY A 108 5.75 15.44 -8.27
C GLY A 108 4.35 14.85 -8.43
N LYS A 109 3.99 13.85 -7.62
CA LYS A 109 2.66 13.22 -7.58
C LYS A 109 2.39 12.54 -6.23
N PRO A 110 1.11 12.34 -5.86
CA PRO A 110 0.76 11.57 -4.68
C PRO A 110 1.28 10.13 -4.75
N LEU A 111 1.72 9.58 -3.61
CA LEU A 111 2.11 8.18 -3.50
C LEU A 111 0.93 7.24 -3.20
N PHE A 112 -0.17 7.79 -2.71
CA PHE A 112 -1.37 7.04 -2.32
C PHE A 112 -2.63 7.71 -2.85
N THR A 113 -3.68 6.92 -3.04
CA THR A 113 -4.99 7.42 -3.46
C THR A 113 -5.98 7.27 -2.30
N PRO A 114 -6.60 8.37 -1.82
CA PRO A 114 -7.59 8.31 -0.75
C PRO A 114 -8.85 7.60 -1.24
N LEU A 115 -9.19 6.46 -0.62
CA LEU A 115 -10.35 5.67 -1.04
C LEU A 115 -11.64 6.05 -0.32
N HIS A 116 -11.54 6.63 0.87
CA HIS A 116 -12.71 6.99 1.66
C HIS A 116 -13.54 8.11 1.02
N THR A 117 -12.88 9.05 0.31
CA THR A 117 -13.50 10.18 -0.39
C THR A 117 -13.91 9.87 -1.84
N ILE A 118 -13.55 8.68 -2.36
CA ILE A 118 -13.85 8.28 -3.74
C ILE A 118 -15.29 7.77 -3.83
N ALA A 119 -16.00 8.14 -4.90
CA ALA A 119 -17.36 7.67 -5.17
C ALA A 119 -17.46 6.13 -5.21
N ASP A 120 -18.61 5.60 -4.81
CA ASP A 120 -18.83 4.16 -4.65
C ASP A 120 -18.49 3.32 -5.90
N SER A 121 -18.64 3.87 -7.09
CA SER A 121 -18.28 3.20 -8.34
C SER A 121 -16.81 2.82 -8.47
N THR A 122 -15.92 3.51 -7.76
CA THR A 122 -14.48 3.25 -7.74
C THR A 122 -14.04 2.40 -6.55
N LYS A 123 -14.93 2.18 -5.58
CA LYS A 123 -14.70 1.35 -4.39
C LYS A 123 -14.95 -0.14 -4.62
N ALA A 124 -15.54 -0.53 -5.75
CA ALA A 124 -15.72 -1.93 -6.12
C ALA A 124 -14.37 -2.65 -6.27
N PRO A 125 -14.25 -3.94 -5.93
CA PRO A 125 -15.33 -4.86 -5.54
C PRO A 125 -15.65 -4.88 -4.04
N PHE A 126 -14.97 -4.08 -3.22
CA PHE A 126 -15.23 -4.03 -1.78
C PHE A 126 -16.19 -2.87 -1.50
N ASN A 127 -17.40 -3.22 -1.09
CA ASN A 127 -18.39 -2.25 -0.63
C ASN A 127 -17.95 -1.73 0.75
N ILE A 128 -17.01 -0.77 0.74
CA ILE A 128 -16.60 -0.08 1.96
C ILE A 128 -17.69 0.96 2.21
N ASP A 129 -18.57 0.69 3.17
CA ASP A 129 -19.47 1.71 3.68
C ASP A 129 -18.65 2.78 4.40
N SER A 130 -18.36 3.84 3.66
CA SER A 130 -17.57 4.98 4.15
C SER A 130 -18.39 5.90 5.09
N THR A 131 -19.67 5.62 5.28
CA THR A 131 -20.57 6.44 6.10
C THR A 131 -20.75 5.89 7.50
N THR A 132 -20.39 4.64 7.74
CA THR A 132 -20.51 4.02 9.06
C THR A 132 -19.28 4.34 9.89
N PRO A 133 -19.40 5.09 10.99
CA PRO A 133 -18.30 5.28 11.92
C PRO A 133 -17.76 3.92 12.39
N VAL A 134 -16.45 3.80 12.50
CA VAL A 134 -15.82 2.59 13.07
C VAL A 134 -16.38 2.42 14.49
N ALA A 135 -17.16 1.37 14.72
CA ALA A 135 -17.67 1.07 16.03
C ALA A 135 -16.51 0.69 16.95
N VAL A 136 -16.40 1.36 18.11
CA VAL A 136 -15.46 0.96 19.14
C VAL A 136 -15.83 -0.46 19.57
N PRO A 137 -14.91 -1.44 19.50
CA PRO A 137 -15.18 -2.77 20.01
C PRO A 137 -15.51 -2.69 21.50
N THR A 138 -16.73 -2.97 21.88
CA THR A 138 -17.10 -3.12 23.30
C THR A 138 -16.50 -4.41 23.83
N ALA A 139 -15.79 -4.32 24.97
CA ALA A 139 -15.21 -5.47 25.68
C ALA A 139 -16.31 -6.46 26.14
#